data_ab276ca4bafb19c2b3d8183e1e36efe1
#
_entry.id   ab276ca4bafb19c2b3d8183e1e36efe1
#
_cell.length_a   1.000
_cell.length_b   1.000
_cell.length_c   1.000
_cell.angle_alpha   90.00
_cell.angle_beta   90.00
_cell.angle_gamma   90.00
#
_symmetry.space_group_name_H-M   'P 1'
#
loop_
_entity.id
_entity.type
_entity.pdbx_description
1 polymer ?
#
loop_
_entity_poly.entity_id
_entity_poly.type
_entity_poly.pdbx_seq_one_letter_code
_entity_poly.pdbx_strand_id
1 'polypeptide(L)'
;MLRIEGMNTHYGASHVLQGVDLDMPQGRISAVLGRNGVGKTTMVKTIMGLVVLSGGRVHVGSTDITGWPPHRVAREGVAYVPEGRLIFPDLTVVENIQVGERGPGSAWPLARLLELFPSLRERANSRGSQLSGGEQQMLAIARALVSDPKVMLLDEPSQGLAPLVVRELARIIRLLREEGVTILLVEQNMKLAEAVADELHIMVKGRMVYRATPAVFRAEEETIRARFLTV
;
A
#
# COMPACT_ATOMS: atom_id res chain seq x y z
N MET A 1 10.21 -5.54 -9.74
CA MET A 1 9.14 -6.42 -9.18
C MET A 1 7.75 -5.97 -9.61
N LEU A 2 7.34 -4.74 -9.36
CA LEU A 2 6.11 -4.12 -9.92
C LEU A 2 6.52 -3.09 -10.96
N ARG A 3 5.98 -3.19 -12.19
CA ARG A 3 6.26 -2.26 -13.28
C ARG A 3 4.96 -1.80 -13.91
N ILE A 4 4.83 -0.50 -14.06
CA ILE A 4 3.71 0.21 -14.67
C ILE A 4 4.25 1.02 -15.82
N GLU A 5 3.65 0.87 -17.00
CA GLU A 5 4.05 1.55 -18.23
C GLU A 5 2.85 2.28 -18.84
N GLY A 6 2.92 3.60 -18.87
CA GLY A 6 1.95 4.46 -19.52
C GLY A 6 0.51 4.25 -19.04
N MET A 7 0.30 3.98 -17.72
CA MET A 7 -1.02 3.69 -17.18
C MET A 7 -1.99 4.84 -17.37
N ASN A 8 -3.11 4.55 -18.03
CA ASN A 8 -4.22 5.47 -18.21
C ASN A 8 -5.51 4.88 -17.64
N THR A 9 -6.32 5.71 -16.98
CA THR A 9 -7.56 5.29 -16.34
C THR A 9 -8.59 6.39 -16.38
N HIS A 10 -9.84 6.05 -16.71
CA HIS A 10 -10.97 6.98 -16.79
C HIS A 10 -12.11 6.55 -15.87
N TYR A 11 -12.82 7.52 -15.31
CA TYR A 11 -14.15 7.37 -14.75
C TYR A 11 -15.15 8.15 -15.63
N GLY A 12 -15.88 7.43 -16.47
CA GLY A 12 -16.69 8.06 -17.51
C GLY A 12 -15.82 8.94 -18.42
N ALA A 13 -16.13 10.22 -18.54
CA ALA A 13 -15.36 11.18 -19.32
C ALA A 13 -14.12 11.74 -18.58
N SER A 14 -13.96 11.49 -17.28
CA SER A 14 -12.86 12.03 -16.50
C SER A 14 -11.60 11.18 -16.65
N HIS A 15 -10.54 11.75 -17.24
CA HIS A 15 -9.21 11.13 -17.38
C HIS A 15 -8.41 11.32 -16.09
N VAL A 16 -8.42 10.32 -15.21
CA VAL A 16 -7.87 10.41 -13.84
C VAL A 16 -6.39 10.06 -13.80
N LEU A 17 -5.94 9.00 -14.49
CA LEU A 17 -4.52 8.66 -14.61
C LEU A 17 -4.08 8.90 -16.06
N GLN A 18 -2.96 9.61 -16.23
CA GLN A 18 -2.54 10.15 -17.50
C GLN A 18 -1.09 9.77 -17.83
N GLY A 19 -0.89 8.52 -18.27
CA GLY A 19 0.42 8.01 -18.65
C GLY A 19 1.35 7.86 -17.44
N VAL A 20 0.89 7.17 -16.39
CA VAL A 20 1.68 6.93 -15.20
C VAL A 20 2.69 5.82 -15.46
N ASP A 21 3.97 6.12 -15.18
CA ASP A 21 5.08 5.16 -15.21
C ASP A 21 5.62 4.96 -13.80
N LEU A 22 5.90 3.70 -13.42
CA LEU A 22 6.53 3.34 -12.16
C LEU A 22 7.29 2.03 -12.33
N ASP A 23 8.54 1.98 -11.89
CA ASP A 23 9.33 0.75 -11.84
C ASP A 23 9.86 0.53 -10.41
N MET A 24 9.45 -0.58 -9.80
CA MET A 24 9.80 -0.92 -8.42
C MET A 24 10.65 -2.19 -8.38
N PRO A 25 11.91 -2.10 -7.96
CA PRO A 25 12.72 -3.29 -7.67
C PRO A 25 12.12 -4.15 -6.55
N GLN A 26 12.50 -5.42 -6.52
CA GLN A 26 12.09 -6.33 -5.45
C GLN A 26 12.64 -5.90 -4.09
N GLY A 27 11.87 -6.08 -3.03
CA GLY A 27 12.26 -5.79 -1.65
C GLY A 27 12.51 -4.30 -1.40
N ARG A 28 11.88 -3.41 -2.19
CA ARG A 28 11.97 -1.95 -2.02
C ARG A 28 10.61 -1.34 -1.71
N ILE A 29 10.68 -0.18 -1.05
CA ILE A 29 9.51 0.66 -0.78
C ILE A 29 9.54 1.86 -1.72
N SER A 30 8.55 1.96 -2.61
CA SER A 30 8.30 3.19 -3.35
C SER A 30 7.08 3.90 -2.75
N ALA A 31 7.25 5.16 -2.37
CA ALA A 31 6.16 5.97 -1.88
C ALA A 31 5.69 6.97 -2.94
N VAL A 32 4.38 7.04 -3.16
CA VAL A 32 3.73 8.02 -4.03
C VAL A 32 2.98 9.02 -3.17
N LEU A 33 3.52 10.24 -3.15
CA LEU A 33 2.96 11.37 -2.44
C LEU A 33 2.06 12.22 -3.33
N GLY A 34 1.09 12.85 -2.75
CA GLY A 34 0.21 13.79 -3.44
C GLY A 34 -1.01 14.14 -2.61
N ARG A 35 -1.68 15.20 -3.00
CA ARG A 35 -2.92 15.67 -2.36
C ARG A 35 -4.07 14.68 -2.58
N ASN A 36 -5.16 14.88 -1.83
CA ASN A 36 -6.38 14.10 -2.07
C ASN A 36 -6.94 14.41 -3.46
N GLY A 37 -7.46 13.38 -4.13
CA GLY A 37 -8.06 13.50 -5.46
C GLY A 37 -7.08 13.55 -6.64
N VAL A 38 -5.75 13.44 -6.43
CA VAL A 38 -4.78 13.48 -7.54
C VAL A 38 -4.66 12.16 -8.33
N GLY A 39 -5.28 11.06 -7.85
CA GLY A 39 -5.29 9.77 -8.54
C GLY A 39 -4.56 8.63 -7.81
N LYS A 40 -4.00 8.82 -6.61
CA LYS A 40 -3.22 7.79 -5.87
C LYS A 40 -4.01 6.49 -5.66
N THR A 41 -5.16 6.57 -5.01
CA THR A 41 -6.09 5.43 -4.80
C THR A 41 -6.55 4.80 -6.12
N THR A 42 -6.78 5.64 -7.15
CA THR A 42 -7.16 5.14 -8.48
C THR A 42 -6.04 4.29 -9.08
N MET A 43 -4.77 4.72 -8.95
CA MET A 43 -3.61 3.95 -9.40
C MET A 43 -3.56 2.57 -8.74
N VAL A 44 -3.66 2.53 -7.42
CA VAL A 44 -3.66 1.25 -6.65
C VAL A 44 -4.83 0.36 -7.05
N LYS A 45 -6.04 0.92 -7.17
CA LYS A 45 -7.24 0.17 -7.62
C LYS A 45 -7.11 -0.33 -9.05
N THR A 46 -6.45 0.43 -9.93
CA THR A 46 -6.19 0.01 -11.32
C THR A 46 -5.19 -1.14 -11.36
N ILE A 47 -4.12 -1.11 -10.57
CA ILE A 47 -3.17 -2.24 -10.42
C ILE A 47 -3.91 -3.50 -9.97
N MET A 48 -4.81 -3.38 -8.99
CA MET A 48 -5.61 -4.49 -8.47
C MET A 48 -6.70 -5.00 -9.43
N GLY A 49 -6.93 -4.34 -10.57
CA GLY A 49 -8.03 -4.68 -11.47
C GLY A 49 -9.42 -4.34 -10.94
N LEU A 50 -9.50 -3.48 -9.90
CA LEU A 50 -10.75 -2.97 -9.34
C LEU A 50 -11.31 -1.80 -10.16
N VAL A 51 -10.45 -1.14 -10.94
CA VAL A 51 -10.80 -0.10 -11.89
C VAL A 51 -10.20 -0.47 -13.24
N VAL A 52 -10.94 -0.22 -14.31
CA VAL A 52 -10.53 -0.59 -15.67
C VAL A 52 -9.32 0.25 -16.10
N LEU A 53 -8.26 -0.43 -16.50
CA LEU A 53 -7.12 0.16 -17.19
C LEU A 53 -7.54 0.48 -18.63
N SER A 54 -7.48 1.76 -19.03
CA SER A 54 -7.85 2.18 -20.38
C SER A 54 -6.66 2.26 -21.36
N GLY A 55 -5.43 2.17 -20.85
CA GLY A 55 -4.20 2.13 -21.65
C GLY A 55 -2.97 1.92 -20.77
N GLY A 56 -1.91 1.41 -21.37
CA GLY A 56 -0.68 1.05 -20.67
C GLY A 56 -0.61 -0.41 -20.27
N ARG A 57 0.38 -0.77 -19.45
CA ARG A 57 0.62 -2.15 -18.98
C ARG A 57 1.00 -2.18 -17.51
N VAL A 58 0.73 -3.33 -16.87
CA VAL A 58 1.11 -3.61 -15.48
C VAL A 58 1.73 -5.00 -15.41
N HIS A 59 2.93 -5.10 -14.82
CA HIS A 59 3.64 -6.36 -14.64
C HIS A 59 3.98 -6.61 -13.17
N VAL A 60 3.90 -7.88 -12.75
CA VAL A 60 4.43 -8.35 -11.47
C VAL A 60 5.48 -9.42 -11.77
N GLY A 61 6.73 -9.11 -11.45
CA GLY A 61 7.85 -9.92 -11.93
C GLY A 61 7.90 -9.94 -13.45
N SER A 62 7.88 -11.15 -14.04
CA SER A 62 7.79 -11.37 -15.49
C SER A 62 6.36 -11.50 -16.01
N THR A 63 5.36 -11.50 -15.12
CA THR A 63 3.96 -11.73 -15.47
C THR A 63 3.26 -10.43 -15.84
N ASP A 64 2.70 -10.36 -17.07
CA ASP A 64 1.80 -9.27 -17.46
C ASP A 64 0.42 -9.53 -16.85
N ILE A 65 0.01 -8.64 -15.93
CA ILE A 65 -1.29 -8.70 -15.25
C ILE A 65 -2.31 -7.68 -15.79
N THR A 66 -2.00 -7.05 -16.92
CA THR A 66 -2.80 -5.99 -17.54
C THR A 66 -4.25 -6.45 -17.74
N GLY A 67 -5.19 -5.71 -17.17
CA GLY A 67 -6.61 -5.98 -17.31
C GLY A 67 -7.11 -7.26 -16.60
N TRP A 68 -6.30 -7.87 -15.74
CA TRP A 68 -6.73 -9.03 -14.98
C TRP A 68 -7.80 -8.68 -13.93
N PRO A 69 -8.73 -9.58 -13.65
CA PRO A 69 -9.68 -9.40 -12.56
C PRO A 69 -8.98 -9.50 -11.20
N PRO A 70 -9.51 -8.84 -10.15
CA PRO A 70 -8.84 -8.69 -8.84
C PRO A 70 -8.39 -10.02 -8.20
N HIS A 71 -9.20 -11.07 -8.32
CA HIS A 71 -8.87 -12.37 -7.75
C HIS A 71 -7.65 -13.04 -8.42
N ARG A 72 -7.40 -12.77 -9.71
CA ARG A 72 -6.20 -13.25 -10.40
C ARG A 72 -4.97 -12.43 -10.02
N VAL A 73 -5.11 -11.11 -9.95
CA VAL A 73 -4.04 -10.20 -9.47
C VAL A 73 -3.63 -10.60 -8.05
N ALA A 74 -4.62 -10.84 -7.18
CA ALA A 74 -4.33 -11.31 -5.83
C ALA A 74 -3.55 -12.63 -5.84
N ARG A 75 -3.96 -13.64 -6.65
CA ARG A 75 -3.27 -14.93 -6.74
C ARG A 75 -1.85 -14.83 -7.29
N GLU A 76 -1.53 -13.82 -8.08
CA GLU A 76 -0.15 -13.54 -8.54
C GLU A 76 0.76 -13.04 -7.42
N GLY A 77 0.21 -12.73 -6.24
CA GLY A 77 0.96 -12.31 -5.06
C GLY A 77 0.90 -10.81 -4.81
N VAL A 78 -0.15 -10.13 -5.29
CA VAL A 78 -0.40 -8.72 -4.93
C VAL A 78 -1.42 -8.68 -3.81
N ALA A 79 -1.07 -8.07 -2.67
CA ALA A 79 -1.99 -7.79 -1.58
C ALA A 79 -2.31 -6.30 -1.51
N TYR A 80 -3.54 -5.97 -1.15
CA TYR A 80 -4.02 -4.60 -1.07
C TYR A 80 -4.60 -4.29 0.31
N VAL A 81 -4.07 -3.26 0.94
CA VAL A 81 -4.62 -2.67 2.17
C VAL A 81 -5.25 -1.33 1.78
N PRO A 82 -6.58 -1.27 1.65
CA PRO A 82 -7.27 -0.06 1.22
C PRO A 82 -7.34 0.99 2.34
N GLU A 83 -7.58 2.23 1.93
CA GLU A 83 -8.02 3.29 2.83
C GLU A 83 -9.27 2.82 3.61
N GLY A 84 -9.39 3.23 4.87
CA GLY A 84 -10.54 2.87 5.72
C GLY A 84 -10.46 1.47 6.33
N ARG A 85 -9.29 0.79 6.25
CA ARG A 85 -8.96 -0.47 6.94
C ARG A 85 -9.74 -1.70 6.46
N LEU A 86 -11.04 -1.59 6.23
CA LEU A 86 -11.99 -2.61 5.73
C LEU A 86 -11.80 -4.00 6.39
N ILE A 87 -11.74 -4.03 7.73
CA ILE A 87 -11.74 -5.27 8.50
C ILE A 87 -13.15 -5.84 8.60
N PHE A 88 -13.28 -7.10 8.99
CA PHE A 88 -14.57 -7.73 9.29
C PHE A 88 -14.92 -7.45 10.75
N PRO A 89 -15.92 -6.58 11.04
CA PRO A 89 -16.17 -6.10 12.39
C PRO A 89 -16.66 -7.19 13.35
N ASP A 90 -17.36 -8.19 12.85
CA ASP A 90 -17.95 -9.27 13.64
C ASP A 90 -17.01 -10.47 13.85
N LEU A 91 -15.96 -10.59 13.06
CA LEU A 91 -14.93 -11.62 13.22
C LEU A 91 -13.91 -11.20 14.28
N THR A 92 -13.36 -12.18 14.99
CA THR A 92 -12.22 -11.99 15.87
C THR A 92 -10.97 -11.58 15.11
N VAL A 93 -9.92 -11.12 15.80
CA VAL A 93 -8.60 -10.82 15.20
C VAL A 93 -8.07 -12.05 14.47
N VAL A 94 -8.10 -13.22 15.11
CA VAL A 94 -7.62 -14.48 14.50
C VAL A 94 -8.40 -14.81 13.24
N GLU A 95 -9.72 -14.80 13.31
CA GLU A 95 -10.58 -15.09 12.14
C GLU A 95 -10.38 -14.09 11.01
N ASN A 96 -10.23 -12.80 11.31
CA ASN A 96 -9.90 -11.78 10.31
C ASN A 96 -8.60 -12.09 9.56
N ILE A 97 -7.55 -12.51 10.26
CA ILE A 97 -6.27 -12.89 9.65
C ILE A 97 -6.46 -14.14 8.78
N GLN A 98 -7.13 -15.16 9.31
CA GLN A 98 -7.33 -16.45 8.62
C GLN A 98 -8.13 -16.33 7.31
N VAL A 99 -9.02 -15.34 7.18
CA VAL A 99 -9.71 -15.07 5.90
C VAL A 99 -8.71 -14.81 4.75
N GLY A 100 -7.52 -14.28 5.05
CA GLY A 100 -6.47 -14.03 4.05
C GLY A 100 -5.58 -15.23 3.74
N GLU A 101 -5.66 -16.33 4.49
CA GLU A 101 -4.82 -17.50 4.29
C GLU A 101 -5.06 -18.16 2.93
N ARG A 102 -3.97 -18.57 2.27
CA ARG A 102 -4.01 -19.22 0.94
C ARG A 102 -3.61 -20.68 0.97
N GLY A 103 -3.35 -21.23 2.14
CA GLY A 103 -2.92 -22.60 2.32
C GLY A 103 -1.64 -22.75 3.14
N PRO A 104 -1.16 -23.99 3.33
CA PRO A 104 0.04 -24.25 4.14
C PRO A 104 1.31 -23.72 3.47
N GLY A 105 2.30 -23.34 4.30
CA GLY A 105 3.63 -22.94 3.82
C GLY A 105 3.83 -21.43 3.62
N SER A 106 2.91 -20.58 4.08
CA SER A 106 3.13 -19.13 4.11
C SER A 106 4.36 -18.76 4.94
N ALA A 107 5.16 -17.80 4.47
CA ALA A 107 6.23 -17.20 5.25
C ALA A 107 5.69 -16.40 6.46
N TRP A 108 4.40 -16.08 6.47
CA TRP A 108 3.70 -15.29 7.49
C TRP A 108 2.57 -16.09 8.18
N PRO A 109 2.88 -17.21 8.86
CA PRO A 109 1.86 -17.96 9.60
C PRO A 109 1.28 -17.11 10.73
N LEU A 110 0.05 -17.44 11.17
CA LEU A 110 -0.66 -16.71 12.23
C LEU A 110 0.21 -16.47 13.48
N ALA A 111 0.98 -17.46 13.92
CA ALA A 111 1.85 -17.34 15.10
C ALA A 111 2.88 -16.21 14.90
N ARG A 112 3.56 -16.17 13.77
CA ARG A 112 4.53 -15.11 13.43
C ARG A 112 3.87 -13.74 13.33
N LEU A 113 2.67 -13.66 12.78
CA LEU A 113 1.92 -12.39 12.71
C LEU A 113 1.55 -11.89 14.10
N LEU A 114 1.12 -12.75 15.01
CA LEU A 114 0.82 -12.36 16.39
C LEU A 114 2.08 -11.96 17.19
N GLU A 115 3.26 -12.48 16.83
CA GLU A 115 4.55 -12.00 17.38
C GLU A 115 4.91 -10.61 16.82
N LEU A 116 4.69 -10.39 15.53
CA LEU A 116 4.97 -9.11 14.86
C LEU A 116 4.05 -7.98 15.34
N PHE A 117 2.80 -8.31 15.69
CA PHE A 117 1.77 -7.39 16.14
C PHE A 117 1.32 -7.70 17.57
N PRO A 118 2.10 -7.31 18.62
CA PRO A 118 1.78 -7.65 20.03
C PRO A 118 0.39 -7.18 20.47
N SER A 119 -0.06 -6.00 20.02
CA SER A 119 -1.41 -5.50 20.32
C SER A 119 -2.51 -6.41 19.80
N LEU A 120 -2.31 -7.02 18.62
CA LEU A 120 -3.26 -7.99 18.07
C LEU A 120 -3.22 -9.31 18.81
N ARG A 121 -2.04 -9.75 19.30
CA ARG A 121 -1.91 -10.94 20.13
C ARG A 121 -2.71 -10.81 21.42
N GLU A 122 -2.61 -9.67 22.11
CA GLU A 122 -3.37 -9.38 23.33
C GLU A 122 -4.88 -9.36 23.09
N ARG A 123 -5.29 -9.04 21.87
CA ARG A 123 -6.68 -8.94 21.42
C ARG A 123 -7.12 -10.08 20.49
N ALA A 124 -6.40 -11.21 20.47
CA ALA A 124 -6.60 -12.30 19.51
C ALA A 124 -8.06 -12.77 19.39
N ASN A 125 -8.78 -12.82 20.51
CA ASN A 125 -10.19 -13.23 20.59
C ASN A 125 -11.19 -12.05 20.59
N SER A 126 -10.72 -10.80 20.54
CA SER A 126 -11.60 -9.62 20.43
C SER A 126 -12.13 -9.49 19.02
N ARG A 127 -13.38 -9.03 18.88
CA ARG A 127 -13.98 -8.73 17.56
C ARG A 127 -13.34 -7.49 16.95
N GLY A 128 -13.30 -7.40 15.61
CA GLY A 128 -12.79 -6.25 14.89
C GLY A 128 -13.44 -4.92 15.31
N SER A 129 -14.74 -4.93 15.62
CA SER A 129 -15.48 -3.77 16.11
C SER A 129 -15.03 -3.26 17.48
N GLN A 130 -14.33 -4.06 18.26
CA GLN A 130 -13.82 -3.72 19.61
C GLN A 130 -12.39 -3.15 19.58
N LEU A 131 -11.76 -3.11 18.41
CA LEU A 131 -10.40 -2.62 18.23
C LEU A 131 -10.37 -1.10 18.06
N SER A 132 -9.32 -0.47 18.57
CA SER A 132 -8.99 0.92 18.25
C SER A 132 -8.66 1.06 16.76
N GLY A 133 -8.72 2.30 16.24
CA GLY A 133 -8.40 2.55 14.83
C GLY A 133 -6.97 2.14 14.44
N GLY A 134 -6.02 2.22 15.37
CA GLY A 134 -4.65 1.76 15.16
C GLY A 134 -4.56 0.23 15.09
N GLU A 135 -5.22 -0.48 16.01
CA GLU A 135 -5.29 -1.94 16.00
C GLU A 135 -5.99 -2.48 14.75
N GLN A 136 -7.06 -1.81 14.30
CA GLN A 136 -7.74 -2.14 13.05
C GLN A 136 -6.82 -1.99 11.83
N GLN A 137 -5.98 -0.96 11.80
CA GLN A 137 -5.00 -0.77 10.73
C GLN A 137 -3.93 -1.88 10.75
N MET A 138 -3.42 -2.24 11.92
CA MET A 138 -2.47 -3.35 12.07
C MET A 138 -3.11 -4.69 11.66
N LEU A 139 -4.38 -4.90 12.00
CA LEU A 139 -5.15 -6.08 11.58
C LEU A 139 -5.32 -6.16 10.06
N ALA A 140 -5.62 -5.05 9.40
CA ALA A 140 -5.72 -5.00 7.93
C ALA A 140 -4.38 -5.36 7.25
N ILE A 141 -3.25 -4.89 7.80
CA ILE A 141 -1.91 -5.24 7.32
C ILE A 141 -1.60 -6.72 7.59
N ALA A 142 -1.86 -7.22 8.79
CA ALA A 142 -1.64 -8.63 9.15
C ALA A 142 -2.45 -9.59 8.24
N ARG A 143 -3.72 -9.25 7.97
CA ARG A 143 -4.57 -10.00 7.04
C ARG A 143 -4.06 -9.99 5.60
N ALA A 144 -3.43 -8.91 5.17
CA ALA A 144 -2.79 -8.86 3.86
C ALA A 144 -1.52 -9.72 3.82
N LEU A 145 -0.72 -9.69 4.89
CA LEU A 145 0.55 -10.44 5.00
C LEU A 145 0.37 -11.94 5.02
N VAL A 146 -0.68 -12.46 5.66
CA VAL A 146 -0.91 -13.93 5.76
C VAL A 146 -1.04 -14.58 4.39
N SER A 147 -1.40 -13.80 3.35
CA SER A 147 -1.47 -14.27 1.96
C SER A 147 -0.11 -14.45 1.29
N ASP A 148 0.99 -14.18 2.00
CA ASP A 148 2.38 -14.26 1.51
C ASP A 148 2.63 -13.43 0.24
N PRO A 149 2.44 -12.10 0.30
CA PRO A 149 2.47 -11.26 -0.89
C PRO A 149 3.89 -11.00 -1.40
N LYS A 150 4.08 -11.04 -2.73
CA LYS A 150 5.28 -10.53 -3.42
C LYS A 150 5.30 -9.00 -3.42
N VAL A 151 4.10 -8.40 -3.56
CA VAL A 151 3.89 -6.94 -3.59
C VAL A 151 2.73 -6.59 -2.67
N MET A 152 2.94 -5.63 -1.79
CA MET A 152 1.91 -5.06 -0.92
C MET A 152 1.62 -3.62 -1.33
N LEU A 153 0.36 -3.33 -1.58
CA LEU A 153 -0.16 -2.01 -1.90
C LEU A 153 -0.82 -1.43 -0.65
N LEU A 154 -0.27 -0.33 -0.12
CA LEU A 154 -0.79 0.36 1.07
C LEU A 154 -1.37 1.71 0.66
N ASP A 155 -2.67 1.88 0.86
CA ASP A 155 -3.42 3.07 0.44
C ASP A 155 -3.77 3.93 1.66
N GLU A 156 -3.03 5.02 1.84
CA GLU A 156 -3.13 6.00 2.94
C GLU A 156 -3.22 5.34 4.34
N PRO A 157 -2.29 4.41 4.67
CA PRO A 157 -2.39 3.61 5.89
C PRO A 157 -2.24 4.43 7.18
N SER A 158 -1.70 5.66 7.11
CA SER A 158 -1.54 6.52 8.29
C SER A 158 -2.74 7.44 8.57
N GLN A 159 -3.75 7.45 7.67
CA GLN A 159 -4.86 8.38 7.77
C GLN A 159 -5.66 8.17 9.06
N GLY A 160 -5.87 9.28 9.79
CA GLY A 160 -6.64 9.28 11.04
C GLY A 160 -6.01 8.50 12.20
N LEU A 161 -4.70 8.20 12.14
CA LEU A 161 -3.96 7.54 13.21
C LEU A 161 -3.25 8.55 14.12
N ALA A 162 -3.19 8.22 15.42
CA ALA A 162 -2.40 8.97 16.37
C ALA A 162 -0.89 8.88 16.07
N PRO A 163 -0.08 9.91 16.39
CA PRO A 163 1.34 9.95 16.06
C PRO A 163 2.16 8.75 16.55
N LEU A 164 1.78 8.19 17.70
CA LEU A 164 2.44 6.98 18.24
C LEU A 164 2.18 5.76 17.34
N VAL A 165 0.96 5.59 16.85
CA VAL A 165 0.58 4.50 15.94
C VAL A 165 1.25 4.66 14.57
N VAL A 166 1.39 5.89 14.07
CA VAL A 166 2.12 6.17 12.82
C VAL A 166 3.60 5.76 12.96
N ARG A 167 4.24 5.99 14.12
CA ARG A 167 5.61 5.51 14.38
C ARG A 167 5.70 3.98 14.36
N GLU A 168 4.73 3.31 14.98
CA GLU A 168 4.68 1.84 14.96
C GLU A 168 4.44 1.32 13.54
N LEU A 169 3.52 1.93 12.79
CA LEU A 169 3.30 1.62 11.37
C LEU A 169 4.60 1.75 10.55
N ALA A 170 5.36 2.83 10.75
CA ALA A 170 6.65 3.01 10.09
C ALA A 170 7.66 1.91 10.44
N ARG A 171 7.69 1.47 11.72
CA ARG A 171 8.52 0.34 12.17
C ARG A 171 8.15 -0.95 11.44
N ILE A 172 6.86 -1.27 11.37
CA ILE A 172 6.36 -2.46 10.70
C ILE A 172 6.69 -2.42 9.19
N ILE A 173 6.43 -1.31 8.51
CA ILE A 173 6.71 -1.17 7.07
C ILE A 173 8.20 -1.41 6.78
N ARG A 174 9.12 -0.86 7.59
CA ARG A 174 10.56 -1.10 7.44
C ARG A 174 10.93 -2.56 7.65
N LEU A 175 10.38 -3.20 8.69
CA LEU A 175 10.61 -4.62 8.95
C LEU A 175 10.14 -5.49 7.78
N LEU A 176 8.97 -5.22 7.22
CA LEU A 176 8.47 -5.96 6.05
C LEU A 176 9.40 -5.82 4.84
N ARG A 177 9.98 -4.64 4.63
CA ARG A 177 11.00 -4.43 3.60
C ARG A 177 12.26 -5.26 3.88
N GLU A 178 12.74 -5.31 5.11
CA GLU A 178 13.90 -6.13 5.52
C GLU A 178 13.67 -7.62 5.28
N GLU A 179 12.42 -8.07 5.41
CA GLU A 179 11.97 -9.43 5.08
C GLU A 179 11.74 -9.66 3.56
N GLY A 180 12.05 -8.67 2.73
CA GLY A 180 12.01 -8.79 1.28
C GLY A 180 10.66 -8.48 0.62
N VAL A 181 9.67 -8.01 1.38
CA VAL A 181 8.36 -7.60 0.83
C VAL A 181 8.53 -6.31 0.01
N THR A 182 8.06 -6.30 -1.22
CA THR A 182 8.00 -5.09 -2.05
C THR A 182 6.76 -4.30 -1.70
N ILE A 183 6.90 -2.98 -1.42
CA ILE A 183 5.77 -2.17 -0.93
C ILE A 183 5.59 -0.93 -1.80
N LEU A 184 4.40 -0.77 -2.36
CA LEU A 184 3.92 0.49 -2.90
C LEU A 184 3.07 1.18 -1.83
N LEU A 185 3.58 2.30 -1.32
CA LEU A 185 2.93 3.13 -0.33
C LEU A 185 2.36 4.37 -1.01
N VAL A 186 1.06 4.56 -1.02
CA VAL A 186 0.47 5.85 -1.41
C VAL A 186 0.04 6.61 -0.16
N GLU A 187 0.45 7.87 -0.05
CA GLU A 187 0.34 8.64 1.18
C GLU A 187 0.17 10.14 0.93
N GLN A 188 -0.39 10.81 1.91
CA GLN A 188 -0.34 12.26 2.05
C GLN A 188 0.65 12.68 3.15
N ASN A 189 0.97 11.78 4.07
CA ASN A 189 1.89 12.00 5.17
C ASN A 189 3.36 11.91 4.71
N MET A 190 3.94 13.06 4.37
CA MET A 190 5.34 13.16 3.91
C MET A 190 6.33 12.55 4.92
N LYS A 191 6.13 12.81 6.23
CA LYS A 191 7.05 12.33 7.28
C LYS A 191 7.09 10.81 7.36
N LEU A 192 5.94 10.14 7.20
CA LEU A 192 5.89 8.68 7.13
C LEU A 192 6.62 8.19 5.88
N ALA A 193 6.28 8.75 4.71
CA ALA A 193 6.86 8.34 3.45
C ALA A 193 8.40 8.49 3.44
N GLU A 194 8.93 9.63 3.89
CA GLU A 194 10.37 9.85 4.03
C GLU A 194 11.05 8.88 5.00
N ALA A 195 10.35 8.51 6.08
CA ALA A 195 10.92 7.64 7.10
C ALA A 195 11.07 6.18 6.64
N VAL A 196 10.29 5.75 5.63
CA VAL A 196 10.23 4.33 5.25
C VAL A 196 10.64 4.06 3.81
N ALA A 197 10.45 5.00 2.87
CA ALA A 197 10.66 4.77 1.45
C ALA A 197 12.14 4.68 1.06
N ASP A 198 12.43 3.88 0.05
CA ASP A 198 13.71 3.90 -0.68
C ASP A 198 13.66 4.95 -1.79
N GLU A 199 12.46 5.21 -2.33
CA GLU A 199 12.22 6.17 -3.38
C GLU A 199 10.86 6.86 -3.18
N LEU A 200 10.84 8.17 -3.45
CA LEU A 200 9.68 9.03 -3.33
C LEU A 200 9.29 9.55 -4.70
N HIS A 201 8.00 9.47 -5.00
CA HIS A 201 7.39 10.03 -6.20
C HIS A 201 6.33 11.05 -5.79
N ILE A 202 6.09 12.05 -6.64
CA ILE A 202 4.98 12.99 -6.44
C ILE A 202 4.00 12.84 -7.60
N MET A 203 2.74 12.64 -7.26
CA MET A 203 1.63 12.62 -8.21
C MET A 203 0.85 13.93 -8.15
N VAL A 204 0.64 14.54 -9.31
CA VAL A 204 -0.20 15.74 -9.50
C VAL A 204 -1.12 15.52 -10.69
N LYS A 205 -2.42 15.68 -10.49
CA LYS A 205 -3.45 15.55 -11.55
C LYS A 205 -3.26 14.29 -12.42
N GLY A 206 -3.04 13.14 -11.78
CA GLY A 206 -2.92 11.85 -12.47
C GLY A 206 -1.59 11.60 -13.17
N ARG A 207 -0.56 12.40 -12.94
CA ARG A 207 0.78 12.24 -13.52
C ARG A 207 1.85 12.15 -12.46
N MET A 208 2.87 11.33 -12.66
CA MET A 208 4.10 11.40 -11.89
C MET A 208 4.92 12.60 -12.36
N VAL A 209 5.17 13.56 -11.47
CA VAL A 209 5.84 14.83 -11.82
C VAL A 209 7.22 14.99 -11.19
N TYR A 210 7.56 14.15 -10.22
CA TYR A 210 8.83 14.20 -9.50
C TYR A 210 9.20 12.82 -8.96
N ARG A 211 10.51 12.54 -8.89
CA ARG A 211 11.09 11.31 -8.35
C ARG A 211 12.41 11.63 -7.67
N ALA A 212 12.62 11.16 -6.44
CA ALA A 212 13.86 11.36 -5.71
C ALA A 212 14.09 10.28 -4.64
N THR A 213 15.33 10.17 -4.18
CA THR A 213 15.63 9.46 -2.93
C THR A 213 15.20 10.29 -1.73
N PRO A 214 15.00 9.69 -0.53
CA PRO A 214 14.65 10.45 0.68
C PRO A 214 15.67 11.55 1.03
N ALA A 215 16.95 11.33 0.75
CA ALA A 215 17.99 12.33 1.02
C ALA A 215 17.82 13.59 0.14
N VAL A 216 17.61 13.39 -1.16
CA VAL A 216 17.36 14.50 -2.11
C VAL A 216 16.03 15.18 -1.79
N PHE A 217 14.99 14.39 -1.52
CA PHE A 217 13.67 14.92 -1.18
C PHE A 217 13.73 15.83 0.04
N ARG A 218 14.46 15.45 1.09
CA ARG A 218 14.64 16.28 2.30
C ARG A 218 15.43 17.56 2.02
N ALA A 219 16.45 17.49 1.17
CA ALA A 219 17.22 18.68 0.80
C ALA A 219 16.40 19.71 0.02
N GLU A 220 15.38 19.26 -0.71
CA GLU A 220 14.51 20.07 -1.57
C GLU A 220 13.08 20.26 -1.00
N GLU A 221 12.83 19.87 0.27
CA GLU A 221 11.48 19.77 0.84
C GLU A 221 10.64 21.04 0.65
N GLU A 222 11.21 22.21 0.95
CA GLU A 222 10.49 23.49 0.82
C GLU A 222 10.09 23.78 -0.63
N THR A 223 11.01 23.54 -1.57
CA THR A 223 10.77 23.74 -3.01
C THR A 223 9.70 22.77 -3.51
N ILE A 224 9.77 21.50 -3.11
CA ILE A 224 8.82 20.46 -3.47
C ILE A 224 7.43 20.80 -2.92
N ARG A 225 7.35 21.18 -1.63
CA ARG A 225 6.07 21.58 -1.02
C ARG A 225 5.45 22.75 -1.75
N ALA A 226 6.22 23.82 -2.00
CA ALA A 226 5.73 25.01 -2.68
C ALA A 226 5.26 24.70 -4.11
N ARG A 227 5.98 23.85 -4.84
CA ARG A 227 5.72 23.59 -6.26
C ARG A 227 4.60 22.58 -6.51
N PHE A 228 4.48 21.52 -5.68
CA PHE A 228 3.63 20.37 -5.98
C PHE A 228 2.57 20.05 -4.92
N LEU A 229 2.74 20.50 -3.67
CA LEU A 229 1.91 20.07 -2.55
C LEU A 229 1.13 21.23 -1.87
N THR A 230 1.47 22.47 -2.19
CA THR A 230 0.71 23.65 -1.77
C THR A 230 -0.37 24.01 -2.80
N VAL A 231 -1.40 24.74 -2.38
CA VAL A 231 -2.51 25.23 -3.23
C VAL A 231 -2.03 26.39 -4.09
#